data_577169165488b2403c55321a2785c3b2
#
_entry.id   577169165488b2403c55321a2785c3b2
#
_cell.length_a   1.000
_cell.length_b   1.000
_cell.length_c   1.000
_cell.angle_alpha   90.00
_cell.angle_beta   90.00
_cell.angle_gamma   90.00
#
_symmetry.space_group_name_H-M   'P 1'
#
loop_
_entity.id
_entity.type
_entity.pdbx_description
1 polymer ?
#
loop_
_entity_poly.entity_id
_entity_poly.type
_entity_poly.pdbx_seq_one_letter_code
_entity_poly.pdbx_strand_id
1 'polypeptide(L)'
;GTDAQKTVFYTALYHLLIHPNILQDVNGEYPAMESDKILTTKGDRYTVFSLWDTYRNVHQLLTLVYPERQMEMVRTMLDMYREHGWLPKWELYGRETLTMEGDPSIPVIVDTWMKGLRDFDVDLAYEAMYKSATLPGAENLMRPDNDDYMSKGYVPLREQYDNSVSHALEYYIADFALSRFAAALGKKKDAEMFYKRSLGYKHYYSKEFGTFRPILPDGTFYSPFNPRQGENFEPNPGFHEGSSWNYTFYVPHDVYG
;
A
#
# COMPACT_ATOMS: atom_id res chain seq x y z
N GLY A 1 1.90 -21.92 -26.82
CA GLY A 1 2.43 -20.72 -27.44
C GLY A 1 3.67 -21.01 -28.28
N THR A 2 4.07 -20.07 -29.13
CA THR A 2 5.34 -20.13 -29.88
C THR A 2 6.54 -20.06 -28.94
N ASP A 3 7.74 -20.45 -29.42
CA ASP A 3 8.96 -20.35 -28.59
C ASP A 3 9.29 -18.90 -28.22
N ALA A 4 9.01 -17.94 -29.10
CA ALA A 4 9.14 -16.52 -28.79
C ALA A 4 8.19 -16.10 -27.63
N GLN A 5 6.93 -16.54 -27.66
CA GLN A 5 5.98 -16.26 -26.56
C GLN A 5 6.41 -16.90 -25.25
N LYS A 6 6.95 -18.13 -25.28
CA LYS A 6 7.49 -18.79 -24.08
C LYS A 6 8.69 -18.03 -23.53
N THR A 7 9.61 -17.60 -24.40
CA THR A 7 10.77 -16.79 -23.99
C THR A 7 10.33 -15.52 -23.27
N VAL A 8 9.39 -14.76 -23.84
CA VAL A 8 8.86 -13.53 -23.22
C VAL A 8 8.23 -13.85 -21.85
N PHE A 9 7.39 -14.89 -21.78
CA PHE A 9 6.71 -15.28 -20.55
C PHE A 9 7.70 -15.67 -19.43
N TYR A 10 8.66 -16.55 -19.73
CA TYR A 10 9.61 -17.00 -18.71
C TYR A 10 10.61 -15.93 -18.32
N THR A 11 10.97 -15.03 -19.22
CA THR A 11 11.81 -13.86 -18.91
C THR A 11 11.07 -12.92 -17.96
N ALA A 12 9.79 -12.63 -18.23
CA ALA A 12 8.96 -11.83 -17.32
C ALA A 12 8.79 -12.49 -15.94
N LEU A 13 8.55 -13.80 -15.92
CA LEU A 13 8.44 -14.55 -14.66
C LEU A 13 9.76 -14.56 -13.87
N TYR A 14 10.90 -14.64 -14.54
CA TYR A 14 12.21 -14.53 -13.89
C TYR A 14 12.38 -13.16 -13.23
N HIS A 15 12.06 -12.07 -13.94
CA HIS A 15 12.16 -10.73 -13.39
C HIS A 15 11.24 -10.50 -12.19
N LEU A 16 10.05 -11.10 -12.18
CA LEU A 16 9.11 -11.04 -11.07
C LEU A 16 9.69 -11.60 -9.76
N LEU A 17 10.64 -12.54 -9.84
CA LEU A 17 11.22 -13.23 -8.70
C LEU A 17 12.54 -12.60 -8.21
N ILE A 18 12.95 -11.46 -8.77
CA ILE A 18 14.17 -10.76 -8.34
C ILE A 18 13.94 -10.09 -6.98
N HIS A 19 12.79 -9.49 -6.78
CA HIS A 19 12.38 -8.84 -5.53
C HIS A 19 10.91 -9.15 -5.19
N PRO A 20 10.57 -9.27 -3.89
CA PRO A 20 11.44 -9.35 -2.71
C PRO A 20 12.40 -10.53 -2.76
N ASN A 21 13.56 -10.40 -2.13
CA ASN A 21 14.58 -11.46 -2.04
C ASN A 21 14.86 -11.87 -0.59
N ILE A 22 15.56 -12.99 -0.41
CA ILE A 22 15.90 -13.54 0.89
C ILE A 22 17.04 -12.73 1.53
N LEU A 23 16.87 -12.37 2.81
CA LEU A 23 17.82 -11.59 3.59
C LEU A 23 18.70 -12.43 4.51
N GLN A 24 18.17 -13.53 5.09
CA GLN A 24 18.91 -14.31 6.08
C GLN A 24 20.13 -15.05 5.50
N ASP A 25 21.08 -15.31 6.37
CA ASP A 25 22.21 -16.19 6.14
C ASP A 25 21.79 -17.67 6.16
N VAL A 26 22.70 -18.57 5.77
CA VAL A 26 22.45 -20.03 5.71
C VAL A 26 22.10 -20.66 7.05
N ASN A 27 22.46 -20.04 8.16
CA ASN A 27 22.12 -20.44 9.53
C ASN A 27 20.78 -19.84 10.01
N GLY A 28 20.11 -19.04 9.17
CA GLY A 28 18.86 -18.36 9.48
C GLY A 28 19.00 -17.02 10.20
N GLU A 29 20.22 -16.51 10.42
CA GLU A 29 20.45 -15.21 11.03
C GLU A 29 20.14 -14.06 10.08
N TYR A 30 19.49 -13.00 10.61
CA TYR A 30 19.14 -11.80 9.84
C TYR A 30 19.12 -10.56 10.74
N PRO A 31 19.38 -9.35 10.21
CA PRO A 31 19.23 -8.11 10.96
C PRO A 31 17.76 -7.81 11.24
N ALA A 32 17.44 -7.52 12.50
CA ALA A 32 16.08 -7.12 12.88
C ALA A 32 15.73 -5.74 12.30
N MET A 33 14.43 -5.54 12.06
CA MET A 33 13.91 -4.28 11.53
C MET A 33 14.23 -3.10 12.44
N GLU A 34 14.79 -2.01 11.87
CA GLU A 34 15.17 -0.78 12.57
C GLU A 34 16.07 -0.99 13.80
N SER A 35 16.93 -2.03 13.77
CA SER A 35 17.73 -2.42 14.92
C SER A 35 19.07 -3.01 14.48
N ASP A 36 20.05 -2.96 15.36
CA ASP A 36 21.36 -3.63 15.19
C ASP A 36 21.36 -5.06 15.77
N LYS A 37 20.20 -5.57 16.21
CA LYS A 37 20.07 -6.93 16.72
C LYS A 37 20.07 -7.92 15.58
N ILE A 38 20.71 -9.06 15.80
CA ILE A 38 20.61 -10.22 14.92
C ILE A 38 19.59 -11.18 15.52
N LEU A 39 18.60 -11.54 14.71
CA LEU A 39 17.58 -12.53 15.02
C LEU A 39 17.77 -13.77 14.15
N THR A 40 16.99 -14.82 14.43
CA THR A 40 17.05 -16.08 13.68
C THR A 40 15.65 -16.49 13.27
N THR A 41 15.48 -16.89 12.02
CA THR A 41 14.25 -17.47 11.47
C THR A 41 14.41 -18.94 11.14
N LYS A 42 13.29 -19.66 11.10
CA LYS A 42 13.22 -21.04 10.57
C LYS A 42 12.68 -21.08 9.14
N GLY A 43 12.00 -20.03 8.72
CA GLY A 43 11.48 -19.87 7.36
C GLY A 43 12.30 -18.87 6.56
N ASP A 44 11.78 -18.45 5.43
CA ASP A 44 12.42 -17.44 4.60
C ASP A 44 12.10 -16.02 5.13
N ARG A 45 13.13 -15.25 5.45
CA ARG A 45 13.02 -13.83 5.76
C ARG A 45 13.25 -13.01 4.50
N TYR A 46 12.23 -12.34 4.04
CA TYR A 46 12.31 -11.49 2.84
C TYR A 46 12.69 -10.05 3.17
N THR A 47 13.24 -9.37 2.14
CA THR A 47 13.62 -7.95 2.15
C THR A 47 13.39 -7.33 0.78
N VAL A 48 13.59 -6.02 0.68
CA VAL A 48 13.36 -5.20 -0.53
C VAL A 48 11.88 -5.25 -0.91
N PHE A 49 11.06 -4.84 0.05
CA PHE A 49 9.63 -4.70 -0.16
C PHE A 49 9.30 -3.33 -0.78
N SER A 50 9.40 -3.23 -2.10
CA SER A 50 8.85 -2.11 -2.87
C SER A 50 7.33 -2.31 -3.03
N LEU A 51 6.59 -2.22 -1.92
CA LEU A 51 5.20 -2.65 -1.89
C LEU A 51 4.27 -1.77 -2.71
N TRP A 52 4.56 -0.47 -2.85
CA TRP A 52 3.80 0.42 -3.72
C TRP A 52 3.76 -0.06 -5.18
N ASP A 53 4.84 -0.73 -5.63
CA ASP A 53 4.92 -1.35 -6.96
C ASP A 53 4.29 -2.74 -6.98
N THR A 54 4.69 -3.59 -6.02
CA THR A 54 4.41 -5.03 -6.07
C THR A 54 2.99 -5.40 -5.65
N TYR A 55 2.29 -4.57 -4.85
CA TYR A 55 0.92 -4.84 -4.42
C TYR A 55 -0.08 -4.81 -5.57
N ARG A 56 0.27 -4.20 -6.70
CA ARG A 56 -0.62 -4.00 -7.85
C ARG A 56 -0.91 -5.30 -8.60
N ASN A 57 0.07 -6.23 -8.69
CA ASN A 57 -0.11 -7.50 -9.39
C ASN A 57 0.86 -8.62 -8.99
N VAL A 58 2.04 -8.33 -8.44
CA VAL A 58 3.04 -9.35 -8.10
C VAL A 58 2.51 -10.31 -7.05
N HIS A 59 2.06 -9.78 -5.91
CA HIS A 59 1.55 -10.60 -4.81
C HIS A 59 0.31 -11.40 -5.20
N GLN A 60 -0.57 -10.84 -6.03
CA GLN A 60 -1.74 -11.55 -6.55
C GLN A 60 -1.34 -12.73 -7.44
N LEU A 61 -0.32 -12.56 -8.27
CA LEU A 61 0.21 -13.66 -9.08
C LEU A 61 0.89 -14.73 -8.22
N LEU A 62 1.67 -14.30 -7.22
CA LEU A 62 2.35 -15.23 -6.30
C LEU A 62 1.35 -16.10 -5.51
N THR A 63 0.18 -15.59 -5.14
CA THR A 63 -0.87 -16.42 -4.51
C THR A 63 -1.33 -17.58 -5.38
N LEU A 64 -1.16 -17.49 -6.70
CA LEU A 64 -1.57 -18.53 -7.67
C LEU A 64 -0.44 -19.47 -8.03
N VAL A 65 0.79 -18.95 -8.20
CA VAL A 65 1.89 -19.72 -8.78
C VAL A 65 2.93 -20.17 -7.74
N TYR A 66 3.06 -19.41 -6.63
CA TYR A 66 4.01 -19.68 -5.55
C TYR A 66 3.41 -19.32 -4.18
N PRO A 67 2.28 -19.94 -3.77
CA PRO A 67 1.55 -19.59 -2.55
C PRO A 67 2.40 -19.69 -1.28
N GLU A 68 3.35 -20.63 -1.22
CA GLU A 68 4.26 -20.79 -0.09
C GLU A 68 5.14 -19.55 0.09
N ARG A 69 5.70 -19.02 -1.00
CA ARG A 69 6.53 -17.79 -0.98
C ARG A 69 5.70 -16.58 -0.57
N GLN A 70 4.48 -16.47 -1.10
CA GLN A 70 3.57 -15.39 -0.70
C GLN A 70 3.26 -15.44 0.79
N MET A 71 3.06 -16.63 1.35
CA MET A 71 2.83 -16.82 2.78
C MET A 71 4.04 -16.43 3.62
N GLU A 72 5.24 -16.79 3.21
CA GLU A 72 6.48 -16.39 3.89
C GLU A 72 6.70 -14.87 3.85
N MET A 73 6.35 -14.21 2.74
CA MET A 73 6.37 -12.74 2.65
C MET A 73 5.39 -12.09 3.62
N VAL A 74 4.16 -12.62 3.75
CA VAL A 74 3.20 -12.10 4.74
C VAL A 74 3.70 -12.31 6.16
N ARG A 75 4.24 -13.49 6.48
CA ARG A 75 4.85 -13.75 7.80
C ARG A 75 6.00 -12.79 8.08
N THR A 76 6.86 -12.54 7.09
CA THR A 76 7.94 -11.55 7.19
C THR A 76 7.41 -10.14 7.52
N MET A 77 6.34 -9.69 6.85
CA MET A 77 5.72 -8.39 7.14
C MET A 77 5.20 -8.32 8.59
N LEU A 78 4.63 -9.41 9.10
CA LEU A 78 4.16 -9.48 10.48
C LEU A 78 5.31 -9.54 11.49
N ASP A 79 6.43 -10.19 11.15
CA ASP A 79 7.62 -10.18 11.98
C ASP A 79 8.25 -8.78 12.02
N MET A 80 8.29 -8.05 10.91
CA MET A 80 8.68 -6.64 10.88
C MET A 80 7.80 -5.80 11.81
N TYR A 81 6.49 -6.04 11.82
CA TYR A 81 5.60 -5.38 12.77
C TYR A 81 5.93 -5.69 14.23
N ARG A 82 6.23 -6.95 14.58
CA ARG A 82 6.67 -7.34 15.93
C ARG A 82 7.97 -6.67 16.35
N GLU A 83 8.89 -6.50 15.41
CA GLU A 83 10.23 -5.97 15.65
C GLU A 83 10.25 -4.44 15.77
N HIS A 84 9.47 -3.75 14.94
CA HIS A 84 9.52 -2.30 14.76
C HIS A 84 8.21 -1.59 15.12
N GLY A 85 7.10 -2.33 15.16
CA GLY A 85 5.77 -1.78 15.48
C GLY A 85 5.00 -1.23 14.28
N TRP A 86 5.49 -1.42 13.06
CA TRP A 86 4.82 -1.03 11.81
C TRP A 86 4.98 -2.11 10.74
N LEU A 87 3.95 -2.26 9.90
CA LEU A 87 4.07 -3.04 8.67
C LEU A 87 4.97 -2.30 7.67
N PRO A 88 5.71 -3.02 6.80
CA PRO A 88 6.58 -2.35 5.84
C PRO A 88 5.79 -1.61 4.75
N LYS A 89 6.38 -0.55 4.24
CA LYS A 89 5.93 0.23 3.08
C LYS A 89 6.94 0.07 1.92
N TRP A 90 8.16 0.50 2.16
CA TRP A 90 9.28 0.38 1.24
C TRP A 90 10.56 0.00 1.99
N GLU A 91 10.54 -1.21 2.54
CA GLU A 91 11.62 -1.74 3.36
C GLU A 91 12.83 -2.14 2.51
N LEU A 92 14.02 -1.79 2.99
CA LEU A 92 15.29 -2.08 2.34
C LEU A 92 16.30 -2.58 3.38
N TYR A 93 16.62 -3.88 3.33
CA TYR A 93 17.62 -4.54 4.17
C TYR A 93 17.47 -4.27 5.68
N GLY A 94 16.24 -4.38 6.18
CA GLY A 94 15.92 -4.18 7.60
C GLY A 94 15.71 -2.71 8.00
N ARG A 95 15.56 -1.81 7.04
CA ARG A 95 15.25 -0.39 7.28
C ARG A 95 14.04 0.04 6.47
N GLU A 96 13.13 0.78 7.11
CA GLU A 96 11.99 1.38 6.43
C GLU A 96 12.39 2.73 5.83
N THR A 97 12.25 2.87 4.52
CA THR A 97 12.63 4.11 3.83
C THR A 97 11.52 5.14 3.77
N LEU A 98 10.27 4.74 4.02
CA LEU A 98 9.05 5.53 3.88
C LEU A 98 8.84 6.12 2.47
N THR A 99 9.57 5.61 1.51
CA THR A 99 9.48 6.01 0.11
C THR A 99 8.12 5.61 -0.46
N MET A 100 7.61 6.39 -1.40
CA MET A 100 6.35 6.18 -2.11
C MET A 100 5.09 6.30 -1.23
N GLU A 101 3.95 5.89 -1.77
CA GLU A 101 2.64 6.30 -1.27
C GLU A 101 1.94 5.18 -0.47
N GLY A 102 1.09 5.59 0.44
CA GLY A 102 0.13 4.72 1.11
C GLY A 102 0.72 3.77 2.17
N ASP A 103 -0.05 2.74 2.48
CA ASP A 103 0.32 1.60 3.33
C ASP A 103 -0.03 0.27 2.63
N PRO A 104 0.70 -0.06 1.56
CA PRO A 104 0.35 -1.13 0.62
C PRO A 104 0.45 -2.54 1.20
N SER A 105 1.05 -2.74 2.37
CA SER A 105 0.98 -4.02 3.10
C SER A 105 -0.46 -4.46 3.36
N ILE A 106 -1.38 -3.51 3.58
CA ILE A 106 -2.78 -3.83 3.88
C ILE A 106 -3.44 -4.60 2.74
N PRO A 107 -3.52 -4.10 1.50
CA PRO A 107 -4.12 -4.85 0.41
C PRO A 107 -3.40 -6.17 0.12
N VAL A 108 -2.07 -6.26 0.30
CA VAL A 108 -1.31 -7.51 0.12
C VAL A 108 -1.74 -8.59 1.11
N ILE A 109 -1.79 -8.27 2.39
CA ILE A 109 -2.17 -9.22 3.45
C ILE A 109 -3.64 -9.65 3.28
N VAL A 110 -4.52 -8.67 3.05
CA VAL A 110 -5.95 -8.94 2.89
C VAL A 110 -6.24 -9.78 1.66
N ASP A 111 -5.67 -9.46 0.50
CA ASP A 111 -5.85 -10.24 -0.73
C ASP A 111 -5.36 -11.68 -0.56
N THR A 112 -4.21 -11.86 0.08
CA THR A 112 -3.66 -13.19 0.40
C THR A 112 -4.63 -14.01 1.24
N TRP A 113 -5.17 -13.42 2.32
CA TRP A 113 -6.12 -14.08 3.19
C TRP A 113 -7.46 -14.38 2.51
N MET A 114 -7.99 -13.44 1.72
CA MET A 114 -9.24 -13.60 0.99
C MET A 114 -9.19 -14.72 -0.06
N LYS A 115 -8.03 -15.00 -0.60
CA LYS A 115 -7.76 -16.12 -1.52
C LYS A 115 -7.58 -17.48 -0.81
N GLY A 116 -7.73 -17.52 0.52
CA GLY A 116 -7.69 -18.75 1.30
C GLY A 116 -6.33 -19.11 1.88
N LEU A 117 -5.31 -18.31 1.66
CA LEU A 117 -3.98 -18.46 2.26
C LEU A 117 -3.98 -17.81 3.65
N ARG A 118 -4.23 -18.59 4.70
CA ARG A 118 -4.58 -18.09 6.04
C ARG A 118 -3.64 -18.52 7.17
N ASP A 119 -2.55 -19.21 6.85
CA ASP A 119 -1.60 -19.74 7.84
C ASP A 119 -0.62 -18.65 8.31
N PHE A 120 -1.16 -17.61 8.95
CA PHE A 120 -0.45 -16.55 9.64
C PHE A 120 -1.29 -16.01 10.80
N ASP A 121 -0.69 -15.20 11.66
CA ASP A 121 -1.34 -14.58 12.81
C ASP A 121 -2.33 -13.51 12.36
N VAL A 122 -3.60 -13.89 12.23
CA VAL A 122 -4.69 -13.06 11.72
C VAL A 122 -5.02 -11.92 12.67
N ASP A 123 -4.95 -12.16 13.98
CA ASP A 123 -5.25 -11.13 14.99
C ASP A 123 -4.17 -10.05 14.98
N LEU A 124 -2.90 -10.43 14.92
CA LEU A 124 -1.78 -9.52 14.77
C LEU A 124 -1.88 -8.72 13.46
N ALA A 125 -2.22 -9.39 12.35
CA ALA A 125 -2.40 -8.72 11.07
C ALA A 125 -3.50 -7.66 11.14
N TYR A 126 -4.63 -8.00 11.78
CA TYR A 126 -5.71 -7.04 11.98
C TYR A 126 -5.27 -5.85 12.86
N GLU A 127 -4.61 -6.12 13.99
CA GLU A 127 -4.07 -5.08 14.89
C GLU A 127 -3.14 -4.12 14.13
N ALA A 128 -2.17 -4.65 13.40
CA ALA A 128 -1.19 -3.87 12.66
C ALA A 128 -1.82 -2.96 11.59
N MET A 129 -2.75 -3.51 10.81
CA MET A 129 -3.47 -2.78 9.77
C MET A 129 -4.42 -1.73 10.37
N TYR A 130 -5.13 -2.09 11.45
CA TYR A 130 -6.02 -1.17 12.16
C TYR A 130 -5.24 0.02 12.75
N LYS A 131 -4.08 -0.24 13.36
CA LYS A 131 -3.16 0.79 13.87
C LYS A 131 -2.78 1.79 12.79
N SER A 132 -2.29 1.33 11.65
CA SER A 132 -1.93 2.19 10.52
C SER A 132 -3.12 3.04 10.05
N ALA A 133 -4.32 2.44 9.96
CA ALA A 133 -5.50 3.10 9.44
C ALA A 133 -6.19 4.07 10.43
N THR A 134 -5.87 4.04 11.74
CA THR A 134 -6.63 4.79 12.76
C THR A 134 -5.79 5.67 13.67
N LEU A 135 -4.49 5.47 13.77
CA LEU A 135 -3.66 6.32 14.61
C LEU A 135 -3.59 7.75 14.07
N PRO A 136 -3.60 8.79 14.93
CA PRO A 136 -3.38 10.18 14.50
C PRO A 136 -2.07 10.36 13.74
N GLY A 137 -2.04 11.29 12.77
CA GLY A 137 -0.90 11.49 11.88
C GLY A 137 0.42 11.77 12.58
N ALA A 138 0.41 12.54 13.68
CA ALA A 138 1.60 12.83 14.46
C ALA A 138 2.27 11.59 15.09
N GLU A 139 1.52 10.50 15.29
CA GLU A 139 1.98 9.24 15.85
C GLU A 139 2.02 8.12 14.81
N ASN A 140 1.69 8.44 13.56
CA ASN A 140 1.48 7.47 12.48
C ASN A 140 2.59 7.56 11.44
N LEU A 141 3.49 6.59 11.48
CA LEU A 141 4.60 6.55 10.54
C LEU A 141 4.16 6.30 9.10
N MET A 142 3.07 5.52 8.90
CA MET A 142 2.59 5.11 7.58
C MET A 142 1.66 6.14 6.94
N ARG A 143 0.84 6.84 7.76
CA ARG A 143 -0.16 7.82 7.31
C ARG A 143 0.00 9.16 8.06
N PRO A 144 1.03 9.95 7.75
CA PRO A 144 1.26 11.23 8.43
C PRO A 144 0.12 12.24 8.26
N ASP A 145 -0.69 12.10 7.20
CA ASP A 145 -1.86 12.94 6.90
C ASP A 145 -3.17 12.41 7.50
N ASN A 146 -3.11 11.41 8.39
CA ASN A 146 -4.30 10.67 8.82
C ASN A 146 -5.35 11.53 9.55
N ASP A 147 -4.94 12.60 10.24
CA ASP A 147 -5.88 13.52 10.91
C ASP A 147 -6.81 14.22 9.92
N ASP A 148 -6.24 14.76 8.84
CA ASP A 148 -7.03 15.37 7.77
C ASP A 148 -7.86 14.31 7.02
N TYR A 149 -7.25 13.18 6.70
CA TYR A 149 -7.92 12.08 6.01
C TYR A 149 -9.13 11.55 6.79
N MET A 150 -9.00 11.32 8.08
CA MET A 150 -10.10 10.85 8.93
C MET A 150 -11.19 11.89 9.15
N SER A 151 -10.81 13.15 9.34
CA SER A 151 -11.76 14.21 9.69
C SER A 151 -12.47 14.81 8.48
N LYS A 152 -11.77 14.96 7.36
CA LYS A 152 -12.28 15.60 6.13
C LYS A 152 -12.72 14.60 5.07
N GLY A 153 -12.21 13.37 5.12
CA GLY A 153 -12.41 12.35 4.08
C GLY A 153 -11.45 12.48 2.89
N TYR A 154 -10.50 13.42 2.94
CA TYR A 154 -9.46 13.62 1.94
C TYR A 154 -8.19 14.20 2.57
N VAL A 155 -7.06 14.09 1.89
CA VAL A 155 -5.80 14.77 2.25
C VAL A 155 -5.72 16.08 1.49
N PRO A 156 -5.70 17.24 2.18
CA PRO A 156 -5.58 18.52 1.51
C PRO A 156 -4.15 18.74 1.00
N LEU A 157 -4.05 19.43 -0.12
CA LEU A 157 -2.76 19.92 -0.63
C LEU A 157 -2.19 20.95 0.32
N ARG A 158 -1.01 20.69 0.88
CA ARG A 158 -0.24 21.61 1.72
C ARG A 158 1.16 21.80 1.11
N GLU A 159 2.15 21.99 1.96
CA GLU A 159 3.57 22.04 1.56
C GLU A 159 4.24 20.65 1.57
N GLN A 160 3.44 19.58 1.64
CA GLN A 160 3.98 18.24 1.46
C GLN A 160 4.46 18.08 0.00
N TYR A 161 5.55 17.37 -0.16
CA TYR A 161 6.09 17.09 -1.47
C TYR A 161 5.07 16.29 -2.29
N ASP A 162 4.32 16.99 -3.12
CA ASP A 162 3.48 16.57 -4.25
C ASP A 162 2.31 15.65 -4.07
N ASN A 163 2.01 15.07 -2.93
CA ASN A 163 1.42 13.74 -2.96
C ASN A 163 0.00 13.63 -2.40
N SER A 164 -0.69 14.74 -2.12
CA SER A 164 -1.98 14.72 -1.40
C SER A 164 -3.03 13.80 -2.01
N VAL A 165 -3.20 13.83 -3.33
CA VAL A 165 -4.17 12.98 -4.04
C VAL A 165 -3.66 11.54 -4.11
N SER A 166 -2.38 11.36 -4.43
CA SER A 166 -1.75 10.04 -4.52
C SER A 166 -1.80 9.30 -3.18
N HIS A 167 -1.43 9.95 -2.07
CA HIS A 167 -1.57 9.40 -0.72
C HIS A 167 -3.00 8.98 -0.41
N ALA A 168 -3.95 9.87 -0.63
CA ALA A 168 -5.35 9.60 -0.31
C ALA A 168 -5.92 8.43 -1.13
N LEU A 169 -5.58 8.33 -2.41
CA LEU A 169 -6.06 7.24 -3.27
C LEU A 169 -5.54 5.88 -2.79
N GLU A 170 -4.29 5.80 -2.37
CA GLU A 170 -3.75 4.57 -1.76
C GLU A 170 -4.42 4.25 -0.42
N TYR A 171 -4.71 5.26 0.42
CA TYR A 171 -5.44 5.05 1.67
C TYR A 171 -6.86 4.53 1.43
N TYR A 172 -7.56 5.00 0.39
CA TYR A 172 -8.91 4.49 0.06
C TYR A 172 -8.87 3.02 -0.36
N ILE A 173 -7.86 2.60 -1.13
CA ILE A 173 -7.67 1.20 -1.54
C ILE A 173 -7.40 0.34 -0.30
N ALA A 174 -6.50 0.79 0.58
CA ALA A 174 -6.17 0.09 1.83
C ALA A 174 -7.39 -0.02 2.76
N ASP A 175 -8.15 1.07 2.93
CA ASP A 175 -9.37 1.07 3.73
C ASP A 175 -10.45 0.16 3.15
N PHE A 176 -10.62 0.10 1.83
CA PHE A 176 -11.52 -0.86 1.21
C PHE A 176 -11.10 -2.31 1.52
N ALA A 177 -9.82 -2.63 1.34
CA ALA A 177 -9.29 -3.95 1.68
C ALA A 177 -9.55 -4.28 3.16
N LEU A 178 -9.22 -3.37 4.07
CA LEU A 178 -9.43 -3.55 5.50
C LEU A 178 -10.92 -3.68 5.86
N SER A 179 -11.81 -2.97 5.15
CA SER A 179 -13.27 -3.12 5.34
C SER A 179 -13.73 -4.55 5.04
N ARG A 180 -13.21 -5.15 3.97
CA ARG A 180 -13.52 -6.53 3.57
C ARG A 180 -12.99 -7.53 4.58
N PHE A 181 -11.77 -7.31 5.07
CA PHE A 181 -11.16 -8.14 6.09
C PHE A 181 -11.92 -8.06 7.41
N ALA A 182 -12.23 -6.85 7.89
CA ALA A 182 -13.03 -6.63 9.10
C ALA A 182 -14.41 -7.31 9.01
N ALA A 183 -15.09 -7.20 7.86
CA ALA A 183 -16.37 -7.87 7.62
C ALA A 183 -16.24 -9.39 7.74
N ALA A 184 -15.21 -9.98 7.15
CA ALA A 184 -14.96 -11.42 7.20
C ALA A 184 -14.63 -11.91 8.62
N LEU A 185 -14.01 -11.05 9.45
CA LEU A 185 -13.73 -11.32 10.86
C LEU A 185 -14.91 -10.98 11.80
N GLY A 186 -16.06 -10.57 11.26
CA GLY A 186 -17.26 -10.23 12.03
C GLY A 186 -17.23 -8.85 12.74
N LYS A 187 -16.22 -8.02 12.45
CA LYS A 187 -16.02 -6.66 13.01
C LYS A 187 -16.87 -5.64 12.23
N LYS A 188 -18.19 -5.73 12.36
CA LYS A 188 -19.16 -4.99 11.52
C LYS A 188 -18.99 -3.46 11.56
N LYS A 189 -18.74 -2.87 12.73
CA LYS A 189 -18.56 -1.41 12.87
C LYS A 189 -17.32 -0.92 12.12
N ASP A 190 -16.22 -1.64 12.24
CA ASP A 190 -14.98 -1.29 11.57
C ASP A 190 -15.12 -1.47 10.05
N ALA A 191 -15.78 -2.55 9.63
CA ALA A 191 -16.07 -2.80 8.22
C ALA A 191 -16.86 -1.65 7.58
N GLU A 192 -17.90 -1.18 8.26
CA GLU A 192 -18.73 -0.05 7.79
C GLU A 192 -17.94 1.26 7.75
N MET A 193 -17.16 1.54 8.79
CA MET A 193 -16.32 2.74 8.89
C MET A 193 -15.30 2.80 7.74
N PHE A 194 -14.52 1.74 7.56
CA PHE A 194 -13.51 1.68 6.51
C PHE A 194 -14.12 1.69 5.10
N TYR A 195 -15.24 1.00 4.90
CA TYR A 195 -15.95 1.06 3.62
C TYR A 195 -16.40 2.49 3.30
N LYS A 196 -16.98 3.20 4.25
CA LYS A 196 -17.39 4.61 4.06
C LYS A 196 -16.19 5.49 3.71
N ARG A 197 -15.07 5.32 4.41
CA ARG A 197 -13.85 6.08 4.13
C ARG A 197 -13.30 5.81 2.75
N SER A 198 -13.34 4.56 2.27
CA SER A 198 -12.82 4.18 0.96
C SER A 198 -13.52 4.88 -0.23
N LEU A 199 -14.69 5.47 -0.01
CA LEU A 199 -15.43 6.22 -1.02
C LEU A 199 -15.04 7.70 -1.09
N GLY A 200 -14.08 8.14 -0.27
CA GLY A 200 -13.64 9.53 -0.17
C GLY A 200 -12.96 10.07 -1.42
N TYR A 201 -12.49 9.21 -2.34
CA TYR A 201 -11.93 9.64 -3.63
C TYR A 201 -12.85 10.57 -4.40
N LYS A 202 -14.19 10.48 -4.18
CA LYS A 202 -15.21 11.33 -4.82
C LYS A 202 -15.05 12.81 -4.49
N HIS A 203 -14.40 13.16 -3.38
CA HIS A 203 -14.09 14.55 -3.05
C HIS A 203 -13.18 15.22 -4.09
N TYR A 204 -12.24 14.47 -4.66
CA TYR A 204 -11.29 15.02 -5.63
C TYR A 204 -11.86 15.20 -7.04
N TYR A 205 -13.03 14.62 -7.34
CA TYR A 205 -13.58 14.69 -8.69
C TYR A 205 -14.06 16.10 -9.05
N SER A 206 -13.39 16.74 -9.99
CA SER A 206 -13.74 18.07 -10.53
C SER A 206 -14.61 17.91 -11.78
N LYS A 207 -15.87 18.32 -11.70
CA LYS A 207 -16.79 18.32 -12.86
C LYS A 207 -16.30 19.22 -13.99
N GLU A 208 -15.57 20.29 -13.65
CA GLU A 208 -15.02 21.25 -14.62
C GLU A 208 -13.99 20.59 -15.55
N PHE A 209 -13.13 19.72 -15.00
CA PHE A 209 -12.07 19.04 -15.74
C PHE A 209 -12.39 17.61 -16.11
N GLY A 210 -13.38 16.97 -15.49
CA GLY A 210 -13.70 15.56 -15.64
C GLY A 210 -12.61 14.63 -15.04
N THR A 211 -11.78 15.17 -14.15
CA THR A 211 -10.64 14.45 -13.55
C THR A 211 -10.49 14.80 -12.07
N PHE A 212 -9.63 14.07 -11.35
CA PHE A 212 -9.26 14.41 -9.99
C PHE A 212 -8.45 15.71 -9.94
N ARG A 213 -8.73 16.53 -8.93
CA ARG A 213 -8.07 17.82 -8.71
C ARG A 213 -7.73 17.96 -7.23
N PRO A 214 -6.52 18.41 -6.89
CA PRO A 214 -6.13 18.62 -5.50
C PRO A 214 -7.04 19.63 -4.80
N ILE A 215 -7.27 19.39 -3.50
CA ILE A 215 -8.12 20.24 -2.65
C ILE A 215 -7.23 20.95 -1.64
N LEU A 216 -7.42 22.25 -1.47
CA LEU A 216 -6.71 23.07 -0.49
C LEU A 216 -7.27 22.87 0.93
N PRO A 217 -6.56 23.31 1.98
CA PRO A 217 -7.03 23.17 3.37
C PRO A 217 -8.39 23.83 3.65
N ASP A 218 -8.76 24.86 2.90
CA ASP A 218 -10.05 25.55 2.99
C ASP A 218 -11.19 24.84 2.26
N GLY A 219 -10.91 23.69 1.60
CA GLY A 219 -11.88 22.90 0.87
C GLY A 219 -12.08 23.31 -0.59
N THR A 220 -11.38 24.33 -1.07
CA THR A 220 -11.45 24.75 -2.48
C THR A 220 -10.49 23.92 -3.35
N PHE A 221 -10.80 23.78 -4.63
CA PHE A 221 -9.88 23.14 -5.56
C PHE A 221 -8.66 24.00 -5.85
N TYR A 222 -7.49 23.40 -5.92
CA TYR A 222 -6.24 24.06 -6.31
C TYR A 222 -6.37 24.71 -7.70
N SER A 223 -5.90 25.95 -7.85
CA SER A 223 -5.95 26.72 -9.10
C SER A 223 -4.73 27.65 -9.20
N PRO A 224 -4.14 27.87 -10.40
CA PRO A 224 -4.52 27.29 -11.69
C PRO A 224 -4.19 25.78 -11.77
N PHE A 225 -4.92 25.02 -12.58
CA PHE A 225 -4.77 23.58 -12.68
C PHE A 225 -4.74 23.08 -14.13
N ASN A 226 -3.77 22.22 -14.45
CA ASN A 226 -3.68 21.54 -15.74
C ASN A 226 -3.64 20.01 -15.51
N PRO A 227 -4.71 19.27 -15.84
CA PRO A 227 -4.78 17.82 -15.56
C PRO A 227 -3.76 16.98 -16.34
N ARG A 228 -3.12 17.53 -17.35
CA ARG A 228 -2.07 16.85 -18.13
C ARG A 228 -0.67 17.11 -17.59
N GLN A 229 -0.51 18.08 -16.72
CA GLN A 229 0.76 18.38 -16.09
C GLN A 229 1.08 17.26 -15.13
N GLY A 230 2.15 16.56 -15.38
CA GLY A 230 2.58 15.39 -14.62
C GLY A 230 3.93 15.60 -14.00
N GLU A 231 4.14 14.87 -12.94
CA GLU A 231 5.39 14.51 -12.35
C GLU A 231 6.22 15.53 -11.57
N ASN A 232 7.08 14.94 -10.76
CA ASN A 232 8.00 15.46 -9.76
C ASN A 232 8.98 16.55 -10.24
N PHE A 233 9.16 16.76 -11.53
CA PHE A 233 10.12 17.72 -12.09
C PHE A 233 9.48 19.02 -12.56
N GLU A 234 8.15 19.02 -12.66
CA GLU A 234 7.38 20.26 -12.87
C GLU A 234 6.38 20.39 -11.75
N PRO A 235 6.07 21.61 -11.27
CA PRO A 235 5.13 21.77 -10.17
C PRO A 235 3.75 21.26 -10.57
N ASN A 236 3.50 20.00 -10.26
CA ASN A 236 2.20 19.34 -10.35
C ASN A 236 1.79 18.88 -8.97
N PRO A 237 1.25 19.78 -8.15
CA PRO A 237 0.94 19.47 -6.78
C PRO A 237 -0.14 18.39 -6.70
N GLY A 238 0.12 17.42 -5.84
CA GLY A 238 -0.86 16.40 -5.46
C GLY A 238 -0.72 15.03 -6.14
N PHE A 239 0.14 14.88 -7.14
CA PHE A 239 0.32 13.62 -7.90
C PHE A 239 1.78 13.20 -7.94
N HIS A 240 2.05 11.95 -7.55
CA HIS A 240 3.36 11.34 -7.55
C HIS A 240 3.56 10.46 -8.79
N GLU A 241 4.67 10.63 -9.51
CA GLU A 241 5.02 9.87 -10.73
C GLU A 241 3.88 9.75 -11.75
N GLY A 242 3.11 10.82 -11.88
CA GLY A 242 1.99 10.81 -12.80
C GLY A 242 1.21 12.13 -12.80
N SER A 243 0.07 12.12 -13.43
CA SER A 243 -0.80 13.27 -13.58
C SER A 243 -2.23 12.95 -13.12
N SER A 244 -3.06 13.96 -13.04
CA SER A 244 -4.50 13.79 -12.79
C SER A 244 -5.14 12.80 -13.78
N TRP A 245 -4.70 12.77 -15.04
CA TRP A 245 -5.18 11.82 -16.04
C TRP A 245 -4.89 10.36 -15.68
N ASN A 246 -3.71 10.07 -15.13
CA ASN A 246 -3.36 8.73 -14.68
C ASN A 246 -4.19 8.32 -13.46
N TYR A 247 -4.22 9.20 -12.46
CA TYR A 247 -4.83 8.91 -11.16
C TYR A 247 -6.35 8.91 -11.16
N THR A 248 -7.02 9.59 -12.10
CA THR A 248 -8.49 9.60 -12.19
C THR A 248 -9.07 8.20 -12.42
N PHE A 249 -8.33 7.32 -13.10
CA PHE A 249 -8.74 5.93 -13.31
C PHE A 249 -8.22 4.97 -12.24
N TYR A 250 -7.50 5.51 -11.25
CA TYR A 250 -6.90 4.69 -10.21
C TYR A 250 -7.84 4.53 -8.99
N VAL A 251 -8.98 3.91 -9.24
CA VAL A 251 -9.99 3.53 -8.23
C VAL A 251 -10.37 2.06 -8.40
N PRO A 252 -9.41 1.11 -8.24
CA PRO A 252 -9.65 -0.31 -8.54
C PRO A 252 -10.68 -0.97 -7.61
N HIS A 253 -10.97 -0.37 -6.47
CA HIS A 253 -11.90 -0.87 -5.48
C HIS A 253 -13.37 -0.45 -5.73
N ASP A 254 -13.62 0.51 -6.64
CA ASP A 254 -14.98 0.98 -6.99
C ASP A 254 -15.08 1.29 -8.50
N VAL A 255 -15.00 0.24 -9.32
CA VAL A 255 -14.96 0.34 -10.80
C VAL A 255 -16.24 0.91 -11.41
N TYR A 256 -17.35 0.84 -10.68
CA TYR A 256 -18.68 1.33 -11.12
C TYR A 256 -19.11 2.64 -10.45
N GLY A 257 -18.28 3.19 -9.57
CA GLY A 257 -18.55 4.39 -8.76
C GLY A 257 -18.40 5.74 -9.45
#